data_34afe863b7c9b757e101d23d9f4fc330
#
_entry.id   34afe863b7c9b757e101d23d9f4fc330
#
_cell.length_a   1.000
_cell.length_b   1.000
_cell.length_c   1.000
_cell.angle_alpha   90.00
_cell.angle_beta   90.00
_cell.angle_gamma   90.00
#
_symmetry.space_group_name_H-M   'P 1'
#
loop_
_entity.id
_entity.type
_entity.pdbx_description
1 polymer ?
#
loop_
_entity_poly.entity_id
_entity_poly.type
_entity_poly.pdbx_seq_one_letter_code
_entity_poly.pdbx_strand_id
1 'polypeptide(L)'
;LKNLGVKNRSRLFQIPPHIEYLTVKPHMKRYMQVSAEIYGTLLKYVAPEDVHVYSIDEYFIDITPYLPLYKKTPRQLAQMLLDAVLAATKIYATVGIGTNLFLAKIALDILAKHAPDFIGYLDESLFKEKIWYHQPLTDIWQIGKGIANRLHKYGAYDLHGITMIPEAKLYKEFGINAELIIDHAWGREPCTIADIHAYRPIKHSISHSQILLRNYTYEEVYVPMRELVESLVLELLQIKGVTNHI
;
A
#
# COMPACT_ATOMS: atom_id res chain seq x y z
N LEU A 1 22.63 -5.95 -1.87
CA LEU A 1 22.28 -5.21 -3.09
C LEU A 1 21.97 -3.74 -2.79
N LYS A 2 21.13 -3.39 -1.78
CA LYS A 2 20.85 -1.98 -1.42
C LYS A 2 22.13 -1.19 -1.11
N ASN A 3 23.05 -1.75 -0.33
CA ASN A 3 24.32 -1.10 0.01
C ASN A 3 25.25 -0.91 -1.21
N LEU A 4 24.98 -1.62 -2.30
CA LEU A 4 25.68 -1.51 -3.58
C LEU A 4 24.93 -0.59 -4.59
N GLY A 5 23.95 0.18 -4.12
CA GLY A 5 23.21 1.13 -4.93
C GLY A 5 22.07 0.53 -5.79
N VAL A 6 21.79 -0.78 -5.68
CA VAL A 6 20.68 -1.41 -6.40
C VAL A 6 19.36 -1.04 -5.72
N LYS A 7 18.49 -0.36 -6.45
CA LYS A 7 17.18 0.08 -5.94
C LYS A 7 16.24 -1.11 -5.70
N ASN A 8 15.33 -0.96 -4.75
CA ASN A 8 14.24 -1.92 -4.57
C ASN A 8 13.41 -2.04 -5.86
N ARG A 9 12.94 -3.26 -6.18
CA ARG A 9 12.18 -3.58 -7.41
C ARG A 9 12.95 -3.33 -8.71
N SER A 10 14.29 -3.24 -8.69
CA SER A 10 15.10 -3.22 -9.91
C SER A 10 14.88 -4.50 -10.73
N ARG A 11 14.75 -4.35 -12.04
CA ARG A 11 14.71 -5.50 -12.95
C ARG A 11 16.11 -6.08 -13.09
N LEU A 12 16.23 -7.38 -13.40
CA LEU A 12 17.52 -8.06 -13.49
C LEU A 12 18.51 -7.33 -14.41
N PHE A 13 18.05 -6.84 -15.57
CA PHE A 13 18.88 -6.11 -16.51
C PHE A 13 19.36 -4.72 -16.03
N GLN A 14 18.78 -4.21 -14.93
CA GLN A 14 19.19 -2.94 -14.32
C GLN A 14 20.26 -3.12 -13.24
N ILE A 15 20.56 -4.37 -12.88
CA ILE A 15 21.63 -4.68 -11.92
C ILE A 15 22.96 -4.61 -12.67
N PRO A 16 23.93 -3.79 -12.21
CA PRO A 16 25.24 -3.71 -12.84
C PRO A 16 25.92 -5.08 -12.97
N PRO A 17 26.56 -5.41 -14.13
CA PRO A 17 27.11 -6.75 -14.38
C PRO A 17 28.19 -7.20 -13.40
N HIS A 18 28.86 -6.27 -12.72
CA HIS A 18 29.90 -6.55 -11.74
C HIS A 18 29.38 -6.92 -10.35
N ILE A 19 28.05 -6.85 -10.15
CA ILE A 19 27.43 -7.20 -8.86
C ILE A 19 26.98 -8.67 -8.90
N GLU A 20 27.61 -9.49 -8.07
CA GLU A 20 27.16 -10.87 -7.87
C GLU A 20 25.87 -10.92 -7.03
N TYR A 21 24.89 -11.70 -7.47
CA TYR A 21 23.64 -11.90 -6.76
C TYR A 21 23.05 -13.30 -7.00
N LEU A 22 22.24 -13.76 -6.07
CA LEU A 22 21.47 -14.99 -6.20
C LEU A 22 20.03 -14.67 -6.56
N THR A 23 19.49 -15.35 -7.55
CA THR A 23 18.07 -15.32 -7.89
C THR A 23 17.36 -16.50 -7.24
N VAL A 24 16.36 -16.23 -6.44
CA VAL A 24 15.54 -17.25 -5.78
C VAL A 24 14.09 -17.18 -6.27
N LYS A 25 13.43 -18.34 -6.36
CA LYS A 25 12.00 -18.39 -6.71
C LYS A 25 11.16 -17.86 -5.54
N PRO A 26 10.11 -17.05 -5.80
CA PRO A 26 9.18 -16.64 -4.77
C PRO A 26 8.36 -17.83 -4.27
N HIS A 27 8.12 -17.87 -2.95
CA HIS A 27 7.31 -18.90 -2.29
C HIS A 27 6.01 -18.29 -1.75
N MET A 28 5.10 -17.91 -2.65
CA MET A 28 3.87 -17.18 -2.31
C MET A 28 3.05 -17.86 -1.22
N LYS A 29 2.90 -19.19 -1.27
CA LYS A 29 2.19 -19.94 -0.21
C LYS A 29 2.82 -19.71 1.16
N ARG A 30 4.17 -19.70 1.26
CA ARG A 30 4.86 -19.43 2.52
C ARG A 30 4.66 -17.99 2.98
N TYR A 31 4.67 -17.04 2.04
CA TYR A 31 4.44 -15.63 2.38
C TYR A 31 3.03 -15.42 2.92
N MET A 32 2.01 -16.04 2.31
CA MET A 32 0.64 -16.00 2.82
C MET A 32 0.50 -16.63 4.21
N GLN A 33 1.19 -17.76 4.46
CA GLN A 33 1.20 -18.39 5.78
C GLN A 33 1.78 -17.46 6.84
N VAL A 34 2.94 -16.85 6.57
CA VAL A 34 3.58 -15.92 7.50
C VAL A 34 2.74 -14.66 7.70
N SER A 35 2.11 -14.15 6.64
CA SER A 35 1.17 -13.04 6.75
C SER A 35 0.00 -13.39 7.70
N ALA A 36 -0.57 -14.59 7.57
CA ALA A 36 -1.62 -15.08 8.47
C ALA A 36 -1.12 -15.25 9.91
N GLU A 37 0.12 -15.70 10.12
CA GLU A 37 0.75 -15.79 11.45
C GLU A 37 0.90 -14.40 12.09
N ILE A 38 1.32 -13.38 11.31
CA ILE A 38 1.41 -11.99 11.76
C ILE A 38 0.02 -11.46 12.13
N TYR A 39 -0.96 -11.62 11.23
CA TYR A 39 -2.35 -11.20 11.49
C TYR A 39 -2.91 -11.86 12.76
N GLY A 40 -2.77 -13.18 12.91
CA GLY A 40 -3.18 -13.90 14.11
C GLY A 40 -2.43 -13.46 15.38
N THR A 41 -1.20 -12.96 15.24
CA THR A 41 -0.46 -12.38 16.37
C THR A 41 -1.03 -11.03 16.77
N LEU A 42 -1.36 -10.16 15.81
CA LEU A 42 -1.98 -8.86 16.05
C LEU A 42 -3.36 -9.01 16.71
N LEU A 43 -4.16 -9.99 16.29
CA LEU A 43 -5.48 -10.25 16.87
C LEU A 43 -5.48 -10.71 18.35
N LYS A 44 -4.32 -10.98 18.93
CA LYS A 44 -4.20 -11.18 20.38
C LYS A 44 -4.24 -9.89 21.19
N TYR A 45 -4.07 -8.75 20.51
CA TYR A 45 -3.96 -7.42 21.13
C TYR A 45 -5.05 -6.46 20.68
N VAL A 46 -5.59 -6.65 19.48
CA VAL A 46 -6.62 -5.77 18.88
C VAL A 46 -7.72 -6.63 18.27
N ALA A 47 -8.93 -6.10 18.20
CA ALA A 47 -10.08 -6.78 17.62
C ALA A 47 -10.01 -6.78 16.07
N PRO A 48 -10.56 -7.79 15.39
CA PRO A 48 -10.51 -7.88 13.93
C PRO A 48 -11.24 -6.74 13.21
N GLU A 49 -12.25 -6.14 13.82
CA GLU A 49 -12.97 -4.97 13.29
C GLU A 49 -12.10 -3.71 13.20
N ASP A 50 -11.05 -3.62 14.01
CA ASP A 50 -10.12 -2.49 14.03
C ASP A 50 -8.87 -2.73 13.17
N VAL A 51 -8.81 -3.86 12.45
CA VAL A 51 -7.71 -4.22 11.57
C VAL A 51 -8.17 -4.33 10.12
N HIS A 52 -7.55 -3.58 9.23
CA HIS A 52 -7.70 -3.74 7.79
C HIS A 52 -6.43 -4.33 7.19
N VAL A 53 -6.55 -5.52 6.57
CA VAL A 53 -5.46 -6.16 5.82
C VAL A 53 -5.34 -5.45 4.46
N TYR A 54 -4.38 -4.54 4.34
CA TYR A 54 -4.17 -3.73 3.13
C TYR A 54 -3.47 -4.53 2.02
N SER A 55 -2.47 -5.32 2.40
CA SER A 55 -1.75 -6.21 1.50
C SER A 55 -1.23 -7.44 2.25
N ILE A 56 -0.47 -8.31 1.56
CA ILE A 56 0.13 -9.51 2.18
C ILE A 56 1.10 -9.17 3.33
N ASP A 57 1.64 -7.95 3.37
CA ASP A 57 2.69 -7.50 4.31
C ASP A 57 2.38 -6.16 4.99
N GLU A 58 1.19 -5.60 4.76
CA GLU A 58 0.78 -4.33 5.33
C GLU A 58 -0.62 -4.39 5.94
N TYR A 59 -0.76 -3.79 7.13
CA TYR A 59 -2.01 -3.72 7.89
C TYR A 59 -2.24 -2.29 8.37
N PHE A 60 -3.48 -1.82 8.32
CA PHE A 60 -3.93 -0.67 9.08
C PHE A 60 -4.61 -1.16 10.37
N ILE A 61 -4.34 -0.48 11.47
CA ILE A 61 -4.90 -0.82 12.78
C ILE A 61 -5.36 0.47 13.45
N ASP A 62 -6.63 0.54 13.82
CA ASP A 62 -7.11 1.60 14.72
C ASP A 62 -6.74 1.23 16.16
N ILE A 63 -5.76 1.94 16.69
CA ILE A 63 -5.27 1.71 18.05
C ILE A 63 -5.94 2.62 19.08
N THR A 64 -6.84 3.51 18.66
CA THR A 64 -7.47 4.51 19.54
C THR A 64 -8.19 3.88 20.74
N PRO A 65 -9.02 2.83 20.60
CA PRO A 65 -9.70 2.19 21.73
C PRO A 65 -8.75 1.52 22.72
N TYR A 66 -7.56 1.15 22.24
CA TYR A 66 -6.60 0.34 23.01
C TYR A 66 -5.62 1.19 23.84
N LEU A 67 -5.47 2.48 23.54
CA LEU A 67 -4.58 3.36 24.29
C LEU A 67 -4.95 3.43 25.78
N PRO A 68 -6.22 3.69 26.17
CA PRO A 68 -6.62 3.66 27.57
C PRO A 68 -6.59 2.24 28.16
N LEU A 69 -6.94 1.22 27.36
CA LEU A 69 -6.96 -0.18 27.80
C LEU A 69 -5.56 -0.66 28.24
N TYR A 70 -4.55 -0.40 27.42
CA TYR A 70 -3.17 -0.80 27.72
C TYR A 70 -2.41 0.25 28.53
N LYS A 71 -3.00 1.42 28.80
CA LYS A 71 -2.35 2.57 29.46
C LYS A 71 -1.02 2.93 28.80
N LYS A 72 -1.01 2.97 27.45
CA LYS A 72 0.17 3.23 26.63
C LYS A 72 -0.05 4.42 25.71
N THR A 73 1.04 5.10 25.40
CA THR A 73 1.06 6.06 24.28
C THR A 73 1.01 5.31 22.95
N PRO A 74 0.62 5.97 21.84
CA PRO A 74 0.61 5.35 20.51
C PRO A 74 1.95 4.67 20.17
N ARG A 75 3.09 5.34 20.47
CA ARG A 75 4.42 4.80 20.21
C ARG A 75 4.74 3.56 21.07
N GLN A 76 4.35 3.57 22.34
CA GLN A 76 4.55 2.41 23.22
C GLN A 76 3.70 1.21 22.80
N LEU A 77 2.48 1.45 22.32
CA LEU A 77 1.62 0.40 21.81
C LEU A 77 2.15 -0.16 20.48
N ALA A 78 2.60 0.71 19.58
CA ALA A 78 3.25 0.31 18.34
C ALA A 78 4.48 -0.57 18.61
N GLN A 79 5.36 -0.18 19.55
CA GLN A 79 6.53 -0.98 19.93
C GLN A 79 6.13 -2.34 20.48
N MET A 80 5.10 -2.41 21.33
CA MET A 80 4.58 -3.67 21.87
C MET A 80 4.11 -4.62 20.74
N LEU A 81 3.43 -4.09 19.73
CA LEU A 81 2.97 -4.88 18.58
C LEU A 81 4.15 -5.36 17.72
N LEU A 82 5.14 -4.49 17.47
CA LEU A 82 6.37 -4.86 16.76
C LEU A 82 7.13 -5.99 17.48
N ASP A 83 7.30 -5.87 18.80
CA ASP A 83 7.98 -6.88 19.62
C ASP A 83 7.23 -8.22 19.59
N ALA A 84 5.90 -8.20 19.63
CA ALA A 84 5.08 -9.38 19.53
C ALA A 84 5.22 -10.08 18.17
N VAL A 85 5.20 -9.33 17.07
CA VAL A 85 5.42 -9.84 15.71
C VAL A 85 6.82 -10.42 15.57
N LEU A 86 7.84 -9.72 16.04
CA LEU A 86 9.24 -10.19 16.02
C LEU A 86 9.42 -11.46 16.84
N ALA A 87 8.82 -11.53 18.04
CA ALA A 87 8.88 -12.72 18.88
C ALA A 87 8.26 -13.95 18.22
N ALA A 88 7.10 -13.78 17.56
CA ALA A 88 6.35 -14.84 16.91
C ALA A 88 6.99 -15.32 15.60
N THR A 89 7.45 -14.41 14.75
CA THR A 89 7.81 -14.70 13.36
C THR A 89 9.29 -14.53 13.03
N LYS A 90 10.06 -13.89 13.91
CA LYS A 90 11.45 -13.45 13.68
C LYS A 90 11.60 -12.45 12.51
N ILE A 91 10.51 -11.80 12.12
CA ILE A 91 10.49 -10.77 11.06
C ILE A 91 10.44 -9.39 11.70
N TYR A 92 11.35 -8.52 11.26
CA TYR A 92 11.32 -7.11 11.61
C TYR A 92 10.25 -6.41 10.76
N ALA A 93 9.46 -5.57 11.41
CA ALA A 93 8.46 -4.73 10.75
C ALA A 93 8.71 -3.25 11.07
N THR A 94 8.05 -2.38 10.33
CA THR A 94 8.06 -0.92 10.53
C THR A 94 6.63 -0.45 10.79
N VAL A 95 6.47 0.64 11.53
CA VAL A 95 5.16 1.22 11.84
C VAL A 95 5.13 2.71 11.50
N GLY A 96 4.09 3.12 10.78
CA GLY A 96 3.69 4.51 10.66
C GLY A 96 2.50 4.78 11.58
N ILE A 97 2.62 5.79 12.43
CA ILE A 97 1.54 6.27 13.30
C ILE A 97 1.02 7.58 12.71
N GLY A 98 -0.28 7.68 12.52
CA GLY A 98 -0.93 8.90 12.01
C GLY A 98 -2.30 9.09 12.64
N THR A 99 -2.81 10.33 12.59
CA THR A 99 -4.15 10.68 13.06
C THR A 99 -5.25 10.26 12.08
N ASN A 100 -4.87 9.78 10.89
CA ASN A 100 -5.75 9.19 9.88
C ASN A 100 -4.96 8.17 9.03
N LEU A 101 -5.64 7.42 8.15
CA LEU A 101 -5.02 6.36 7.35
C LEU A 101 -3.93 6.90 6.40
N PHE A 102 -4.15 8.08 5.80
CA PHE A 102 -3.16 8.69 4.92
C PHE A 102 -1.89 9.06 5.68
N LEU A 103 -2.00 9.78 6.80
CA LEU A 103 -0.85 10.17 7.62
C LEU A 103 -0.10 8.96 8.18
N ALA A 104 -0.81 7.91 8.59
CA ALA A 104 -0.19 6.65 9.02
C ALA A 104 0.62 6.02 7.89
N LYS A 105 0.05 5.96 6.66
CA LYS A 105 0.75 5.40 5.49
C LYS A 105 1.96 6.22 5.08
N ILE A 106 1.87 7.55 5.09
CA ILE A 106 3.00 8.44 4.79
C ILE A 106 4.09 8.35 5.87
N ALA A 107 3.70 8.29 7.14
CA ALA A 107 4.65 8.07 8.24
C ALA A 107 5.41 6.75 8.08
N LEU A 108 4.73 5.68 7.64
CA LEU A 108 5.34 4.39 7.34
C LEU A 108 6.35 4.49 6.19
N ASP A 109 5.91 5.03 5.05
CA ASP A 109 6.68 4.95 3.81
C ASP A 109 7.87 5.92 3.77
N ILE A 110 7.74 7.10 4.37
CA ILE A 110 8.75 8.16 4.30
C ILE A 110 9.58 8.24 5.59
N LEU A 111 8.98 8.12 6.78
CA LEU A 111 9.68 8.35 8.04
C LEU A 111 10.17 7.05 8.70
N ALA A 112 9.30 6.06 8.88
CA ALA A 112 9.61 4.87 9.67
C ALA A 112 10.79 4.07 9.12
N LYS A 113 10.93 3.99 7.80
CA LYS A 113 12.01 3.26 7.12
C LYS A 113 13.40 3.82 7.39
N HIS A 114 13.49 5.07 7.86
CA HIS A 114 14.71 5.78 8.19
C HIS A 114 14.87 6.05 9.70
N ALA A 115 13.85 5.71 10.50
CA ALA A 115 13.88 5.86 11.95
C ALA A 115 14.70 4.73 12.60
N PRO A 116 15.52 5.02 13.63
CA PRO A 116 16.36 4.02 14.32
C PRO A 116 15.53 2.91 14.97
N ASP A 117 14.31 3.22 15.40
CA ASP A 117 13.38 2.30 16.06
C ASP A 117 12.27 1.80 15.13
N PHE A 118 12.37 2.06 13.83
CA PHE A 118 11.41 1.66 12.80
C PHE A 118 9.99 2.21 13.01
N ILE A 119 9.83 3.31 13.75
CA ILE A 119 8.54 3.95 14.02
C ILE A 119 8.54 5.39 13.51
N GLY A 120 7.67 5.69 12.54
CA GLY A 120 7.35 7.04 12.08
C GLY A 120 6.08 7.57 12.76
N TYR A 121 6.00 8.89 12.96
CA TYR A 121 4.80 9.55 13.50
C TYR A 121 4.49 10.82 12.70
N LEU A 122 3.23 10.99 12.33
CA LEU A 122 2.69 12.21 11.74
C LEU A 122 1.33 12.56 12.35
N ASP A 123 1.21 13.81 12.72
CA ASP A 123 -0.07 14.51 12.84
C ASP A 123 -0.14 15.60 11.75
N GLU A 124 -1.21 16.36 11.70
CA GLU A 124 -1.41 17.41 10.69
C GLU A 124 -0.34 18.50 10.74
N SER A 125 0.18 18.82 11.93
CA SER A 125 1.21 19.84 12.11
C SER A 125 2.56 19.35 11.57
N LEU A 126 2.99 18.16 12.00
CA LEU A 126 4.22 17.53 11.55
C LEU A 126 4.19 17.18 10.06
N PHE A 127 3.02 16.84 9.52
CA PHE A 127 2.84 16.62 8.09
C PHE A 127 3.19 17.88 7.30
N LYS A 128 2.66 19.05 7.69
CA LYS A 128 2.98 20.32 7.02
C LYS A 128 4.46 20.69 7.17
N GLU A 129 5.03 20.43 8.34
CA GLU A 129 6.45 20.73 8.60
C GLU A 129 7.39 19.85 7.78
N LYS A 130 7.13 18.52 7.71
CA LYS A 130 8.10 17.54 7.23
C LYS A 130 7.82 16.98 5.85
N ILE A 131 6.55 16.95 5.44
CA ILE A 131 6.10 16.22 4.25
C ILE A 131 5.55 17.14 3.17
N TRP A 132 5.01 18.29 3.52
CA TRP A 132 4.29 19.15 2.58
C TRP A 132 5.12 19.53 1.34
N TYR A 133 6.44 19.68 1.52
CA TYR A 133 7.42 19.98 0.45
C TYR A 133 8.24 18.77 0.01
N HIS A 134 7.83 17.56 0.41
CA HIS A 134 8.53 16.34 0.01
C HIS A 134 8.46 16.11 -1.50
N GLN A 135 9.60 15.72 -2.08
CA GLN A 135 9.72 15.36 -3.49
C GLN A 135 10.51 14.04 -3.61
N PRO A 136 10.18 13.22 -4.60
CA PRO A 136 9.18 13.41 -5.66
C PRO A 136 7.74 13.08 -5.18
N LEU A 137 6.74 13.64 -5.85
CA LEU A 137 5.32 13.33 -5.58
C LEU A 137 4.99 11.83 -5.68
N THR A 138 5.76 11.06 -6.45
CA THR A 138 5.57 9.61 -6.59
C THR A 138 5.89 8.79 -5.34
N ASP A 139 6.47 9.39 -4.31
CA ASP A 139 6.66 8.77 -3.00
C ASP A 139 5.40 8.87 -2.13
N ILE A 140 4.47 9.74 -2.53
CA ILE A 140 3.21 9.94 -1.82
C ILE A 140 2.23 8.85 -2.22
N TRP A 141 1.65 8.22 -1.22
CA TRP A 141 0.64 7.17 -1.41
C TRP A 141 -0.47 7.62 -2.36
N GLN A 142 -0.83 6.75 -3.30
CA GLN A 142 -1.80 6.95 -4.38
C GLN A 142 -1.39 7.95 -5.48
N ILE A 143 -0.22 8.58 -5.42
CA ILE A 143 0.29 9.42 -6.50
C ILE A 143 1.28 8.63 -7.36
N GLY A 144 0.78 7.97 -8.39
CA GLY A 144 1.63 7.32 -9.39
C GLY A 144 2.18 8.30 -10.43
N LYS A 145 3.10 7.83 -11.29
CA LYS A 145 3.73 8.65 -12.36
C LYS A 145 2.72 9.38 -13.25
N GLY A 146 1.58 8.74 -13.57
CA GLY A 146 0.55 9.35 -14.41
C GLY A 146 -0.11 10.56 -13.76
N ILE A 147 -0.39 10.49 -12.45
CA ILE A 147 -0.96 11.61 -11.68
C ILE A 147 0.11 12.69 -11.50
N ALA A 148 1.32 12.34 -11.09
CA ALA A 148 2.42 13.28 -10.92
C ALA A 148 2.70 14.07 -12.20
N ASN A 149 2.78 13.42 -13.37
CA ASN A 149 3.00 14.08 -14.65
C ASN A 149 1.88 15.08 -15.01
N ARG A 150 0.64 14.79 -14.61
CA ARG A 150 -0.48 15.73 -14.84
C ARG A 150 -0.42 16.92 -13.88
N LEU A 151 -0.06 16.70 -12.63
CA LEU A 151 0.14 17.76 -11.63
C LEU A 151 1.31 18.68 -12.00
N HIS A 152 2.41 18.13 -12.54
CA HIS A 152 3.55 18.91 -13.03
C HIS A 152 3.18 19.92 -14.12
N LYS A 153 2.16 19.64 -14.95
CA LYS A 153 1.66 20.60 -15.95
C LYS A 153 1.10 21.87 -15.33
N TYR A 154 0.67 21.80 -14.06
CA TYR A 154 0.18 22.93 -13.28
C TYR A 154 1.25 23.52 -12.35
N GLY A 155 2.50 23.06 -12.46
CA GLY A 155 3.62 23.54 -11.64
C GLY A 155 3.67 22.95 -10.23
N ALA A 156 2.87 21.91 -9.91
CA ALA A 156 2.89 21.25 -8.62
C ALA A 156 3.88 20.07 -8.63
N TYR A 157 4.92 20.16 -7.83
CA TYR A 157 5.97 19.16 -7.67
C TYR A 157 5.99 18.52 -6.28
N ASP A 158 5.19 19.06 -5.36
CA ASP A 158 4.99 18.62 -4.00
C ASP A 158 3.52 18.82 -3.57
N LEU A 159 3.18 18.39 -2.36
CA LEU A 159 1.82 18.49 -1.85
C LEU A 159 1.38 19.94 -1.64
N HIS A 160 2.29 20.83 -1.19
CA HIS A 160 2.00 22.25 -1.08
C HIS A 160 1.63 22.85 -2.45
N GLY A 161 2.39 22.52 -3.50
CA GLY A 161 2.09 22.96 -4.86
C GLY A 161 0.69 22.54 -5.33
N ILE A 162 0.22 21.35 -4.92
CA ILE A 162 -1.15 20.91 -5.24
C ILE A 162 -2.20 21.83 -4.60
N THR A 163 -1.99 22.28 -3.36
CA THR A 163 -2.94 23.17 -2.66
C THR A 163 -3.05 24.55 -3.30
N MET A 164 -2.08 24.94 -4.14
CA MET A 164 -2.09 26.20 -4.87
C MET A 164 -2.86 26.11 -6.20
N ILE A 165 -3.22 24.92 -6.66
CA ILE A 165 -4.02 24.74 -7.87
C ILE A 165 -5.49 24.99 -7.54
N PRO A 166 -6.23 25.84 -8.28
CA PRO A 166 -7.68 25.97 -8.09
C PRO A 166 -8.39 24.62 -8.22
N GLU A 167 -9.23 24.29 -7.23
CA GLU A 167 -9.95 23.00 -7.18
C GLU A 167 -10.70 22.68 -8.47
N ALA A 168 -11.34 23.68 -9.09
CA ALA A 168 -12.04 23.51 -10.36
C ALA A 168 -11.13 22.97 -11.49
N LYS A 169 -9.83 23.29 -11.47
CA LYS A 169 -8.86 22.73 -12.43
C LYS A 169 -8.53 21.28 -12.09
N LEU A 170 -8.41 20.96 -10.80
CA LEU A 170 -8.19 19.58 -10.34
C LEU A 170 -9.39 18.69 -10.69
N TYR A 171 -10.61 19.14 -10.45
CA TYR A 171 -11.82 18.40 -10.85
C TYR A 171 -11.93 18.21 -12.36
N LYS A 172 -11.55 19.23 -13.16
CA LYS A 172 -11.52 19.12 -14.62
C LYS A 172 -10.51 18.07 -15.10
N GLU A 173 -9.36 17.98 -14.44
CA GLU A 173 -8.25 17.07 -14.83
C GLU A 173 -8.47 15.63 -14.32
N PHE A 174 -8.98 15.48 -13.10
CA PHE A 174 -9.02 14.19 -12.39
C PHE A 174 -10.44 13.67 -12.12
N GLY A 175 -11.48 14.45 -12.43
CA GLY A 175 -12.85 14.09 -12.08
C GLY A 175 -13.03 13.95 -10.57
N ILE A 176 -13.82 12.97 -10.14
CA ILE A 176 -14.09 12.70 -8.71
C ILE A 176 -12.81 12.36 -7.92
N ASN A 177 -11.79 11.81 -8.57
CA ASN A 177 -10.51 11.52 -7.93
C ASN A 177 -9.76 12.79 -7.46
N ALA A 178 -10.20 13.98 -7.88
CA ALA A 178 -9.66 15.23 -7.37
C ALA A 178 -9.88 15.41 -5.87
N GLU A 179 -11.00 14.92 -5.32
CA GLU A 179 -11.29 14.97 -3.88
C GLU A 179 -10.17 14.35 -3.07
N LEU A 180 -9.79 13.12 -3.43
CA LEU A 180 -8.69 12.42 -2.76
C LEU A 180 -7.37 13.19 -2.85
N ILE A 181 -7.06 13.73 -4.05
CA ILE A 181 -5.82 14.49 -4.28
C ILE A 181 -5.80 15.77 -3.43
N ILE A 182 -6.92 16.47 -3.34
CA ILE A 182 -7.08 17.69 -2.54
C ILE A 182 -6.95 17.37 -1.06
N ASP A 183 -7.69 16.38 -0.57
CA ASP A 183 -7.66 16.01 0.84
C ASP A 183 -6.27 15.56 1.27
N HIS A 184 -5.62 14.69 0.50
CA HIS A 184 -4.27 14.24 0.79
C HIS A 184 -3.24 15.38 0.73
N ALA A 185 -3.41 16.37 -0.15
CA ALA A 185 -2.54 17.54 -0.18
C ALA A 185 -2.64 18.36 1.11
N TRP A 186 -3.77 18.32 1.80
CA TRP A 186 -3.98 18.94 3.12
C TRP A 186 -3.69 18.02 4.30
N GLY A 187 -3.30 16.77 4.07
CA GLY A 187 -3.07 15.76 5.12
C GLY A 187 -4.35 15.18 5.71
N ARG A 188 -5.45 15.25 4.97
CA ARG A 188 -6.77 14.77 5.38
C ARG A 188 -7.06 13.41 4.75
N GLU A 189 -7.78 12.58 5.49
CA GLU A 189 -8.34 11.31 5.02
C GLU A 189 -9.61 11.03 5.81
N PRO A 190 -10.78 11.23 5.22
CA PRO A 190 -12.05 11.02 5.92
C PRO A 190 -12.40 9.53 6.06
N CYS A 191 -11.82 8.64 5.22
CA CYS A 191 -12.10 7.22 5.24
C CYS A 191 -11.55 6.57 6.52
N THR A 192 -12.36 5.75 7.15
CA THR A 192 -12.00 4.96 8.33
C THR A 192 -11.95 3.47 8.00
N ILE A 193 -11.38 2.65 8.90
CA ILE A 193 -11.41 1.18 8.77
C ILE A 193 -12.86 0.68 8.74
N ALA A 194 -13.74 1.27 9.53
CA ALA A 194 -15.17 0.93 9.56
C ALA A 194 -15.83 1.20 8.18
N ASP A 195 -15.51 2.33 7.53
CA ASP A 195 -16.02 2.64 6.19
C ASP A 195 -15.52 1.63 5.16
N ILE A 196 -14.25 1.24 5.23
CA ILE A 196 -13.68 0.22 4.35
C ILE A 196 -14.42 -1.11 4.53
N HIS A 197 -14.67 -1.54 5.75
CA HIS A 197 -15.38 -2.79 6.04
C HIS A 197 -16.85 -2.74 5.66
N ALA A 198 -17.48 -1.57 5.74
CA ALA A 198 -18.88 -1.36 5.34
C ALA A 198 -19.06 -1.25 3.83
N TYR A 199 -17.99 -0.91 3.08
CA TYR A 199 -18.09 -0.70 1.63
C TYR A 199 -18.54 -1.97 0.90
N ARG A 200 -19.53 -1.80 0.02
CA ARG A 200 -20.01 -2.86 -0.86
C ARG A 200 -19.98 -2.32 -2.29
N PRO A 201 -19.12 -2.86 -3.17
CA PRO A 201 -19.04 -2.41 -4.55
C PRO A 201 -20.33 -2.73 -5.30
N ILE A 202 -20.82 -1.79 -6.09
CA ILE A 202 -22.02 -1.95 -6.93
C ILE A 202 -21.71 -2.89 -8.12
N LYS A 203 -20.49 -2.86 -8.62
CA LYS A 203 -20.01 -3.70 -9.72
C LYS A 203 -18.78 -4.48 -9.28
N HIS A 204 -18.73 -5.74 -9.66
CA HIS A 204 -17.59 -6.61 -9.44
C HIS A 204 -17.00 -6.98 -10.79
N SER A 205 -15.68 -7.11 -10.82
CA SER A 205 -14.97 -7.70 -11.95
C SER A 205 -13.99 -8.75 -11.44
N ILE A 206 -13.84 -9.83 -12.20
CA ILE A 206 -12.82 -10.84 -11.98
C ILE A 206 -11.82 -10.71 -13.12
N SER A 207 -10.55 -10.76 -12.82
CA SER A 207 -9.50 -10.70 -13.83
C SER A 207 -8.36 -11.64 -13.49
N HIS A 208 -7.88 -12.37 -14.50
CA HIS A 208 -6.68 -13.19 -14.38
C HIS A 208 -5.59 -12.67 -15.30
N SER A 209 -4.36 -12.78 -14.85
CA SER A 209 -3.19 -12.40 -15.65
C SER A 209 -2.04 -13.36 -15.40
N GLN A 210 -1.21 -13.56 -16.42
CA GLN A 210 -0.03 -14.41 -16.34
C GLN A 210 1.19 -13.68 -16.93
N ILE A 211 2.30 -13.70 -16.21
CA ILE A 211 3.57 -13.22 -16.75
C ILE A 211 4.21 -14.34 -17.52
N LEU A 212 4.40 -14.12 -18.82
CA LEU A 212 5.02 -15.10 -19.70
C LEU A 212 6.53 -15.14 -19.45
N LEU A 213 7.13 -16.33 -19.53
CA LEU A 213 8.58 -16.55 -19.30
C LEU A 213 9.45 -15.97 -20.42
N ARG A 214 8.89 -15.83 -21.62
CA ARG A 214 9.53 -15.29 -22.82
C ARG A 214 8.47 -14.64 -23.72
N ASN A 215 8.88 -14.07 -24.82
CA ASN A 215 7.95 -13.65 -25.86
C ASN A 215 7.30 -14.88 -26.52
N TYR A 216 5.98 -14.88 -26.64
CA TYR A 216 5.18 -15.92 -27.29
C TYR A 216 4.74 -15.44 -28.66
N THR A 217 4.67 -16.35 -29.62
CA THR A 217 4.01 -16.11 -30.92
C THR A 217 2.49 -16.08 -30.74
N TYR A 218 1.77 -15.70 -31.79
CA TYR A 218 0.31 -15.69 -31.77
C TYR A 218 -0.28 -17.08 -31.48
N GLU A 219 0.30 -18.12 -32.08
CA GLU A 219 -0.14 -19.51 -31.87
C GLU A 219 0.15 -19.99 -30.45
N GLU A 220 1.31 -19.64 -29.92
CA GLU A 220 1.74 -20.04 -28.57
C GLU A 220 0.90 -19.37 -27.47
N VAL A 221 0.43 -18.14 -27.67
CA VAL A 221 -0.35 -17.40 -26.66
C VAL A 221 -1.74 -17.96 -26.46
N TYR A 222 -2.25 -18.76 -27.42
CA TYR A 222 -3.57 -19.37 -27.33
C TYR A 222 -3.72 -20.28 -26.10
N VAL A 223 -2.70 -21.08 -25.78
CA VAL A 223 -2.74 -22.01 -24.64
C VAL A 223 -2.87 -21.24 -23.29
N PRO A 224 -1.97 -20.31 -22.92
CA PRO A 224 -2.10 -19.57 -21.67
C PRO A 224 -3.39 -18.70 -21.64
N MET A 225 -3.84 -18.17 -22.76
CA MET A 225 -5.11 -17.45 -22.82
C MET A 225 -6.29 -18.37 -22.47
N ARG A 226 -6.32 -19.59 -23.00
CA ARG A 226 -7.35 -20.59 -22.67
C ARG A 226 -7.32 -20.96 -21.19
N GLU A 227 -6.14 -21.19 -20.61
CA GLU A 227 -5.98 -21.46 -19.18
C GLU A 227 -6.52 -20.32 -18.30
N LEU A 228 -6.27 -19.06 -18.71
CA LEU A 228 -6.80 -17.89 -18.00
C LEU A 228 -8.32 -17.82 -18.08
N VAL A 229 -8.93 -18.11 -19.24
CA VAL A 229 -10.39 -18.15 -19.41
C VAL A 229 -11.01 -19.26 -18.58
N GLU A 230 -10.44 -20.46 -18.60
CA GLU A 230 -10.91 -21.58 -17.78
C GLU A 230 -10.83 -21.25 -16.28
N SER A 231 -9.74 -20.60 -15.83
CA SER A 231 -9.58 -20.14 -14.45
C SER A 231 -10.63 -19.10 -14.06
N LEU A 232 -10.93 -18.15 -14.94
CA LEU A 232 -12.00 -17.16 -14.73
C LEU A 232 -13.38 -17.81 -14.60
N VAL A 233 -13.69 -18.78 -15.47
CA VAL A 233 -14.97 -19.52 -15.43
C VAL A 233 -15.09 -20.29 -14.11
N LEU A 234 -14.02 -20.98 -13.68
CA LEU A 234 -14.04 -21.71 -12.41
C LEU A 234 -14.26 -20.78 -11.22
N GLU A 235 -13.60 -19.62 -11.18
CA GLU A 235 -13.79 -18.63 -10.12
C GLU A 235 -15.22 -18.07 -10.13
N LEU A 236 -15.77 -17.75 -11.32
CA LEU A 236 -17.14 -17.26 -11.46
C LEU A 236 -18.15 -18.29 -10.92
N LEU A 237 -17.94 -19.57 -11.21
CA LEU A 237 -18.78 -20.66 -10.67
C LEU A 237 -18.65 -20.80 -9.15
N GLN A 238 -17.44 -20.68 -8.60
CA GLN A 238 -17.20 -20.76 -7.15
C GLN A 238 -17.95 -19.67 -6.38
N ILE A 239 -17.95 -18.44 -6.91
CA ILE A 239 -18.69 -17.33 -6.30
C ILE A 239 -20.17 -17.31 -6.66
N LYS A 240 -20.65 -18.31 -7.43
CA LYS A 240 -22.03 -18.41 -7.95
C LYS A 240 -22.46 -17.14 -8.71
N GLY A 241 -21.52 -16.55 -9.41
CA GLY A 241 -21.71 -15.32 -10.18
C GLY A 241 -22.18 -15.59 -11.61
N VAL A 242 -22.71 -14.52 -12.23
CA VAL A 242 -23.01 -14.45 -13.65
C VAL A 242 -22.43 -13.16 -14.23
N THR A 243 -22.09 -13.16 -15.51
CA THR A 243 -21.57 -11.97 -16.19
C THR A 243 -22.27 -11.78 -17.53
N ASN A 244 -22.42 -10.53 -17.95
CA ASN A 244 -22.86 -10.13 -19.28
C ASN A 244 -21.76 -9.37 -20.05
N HIS A 245 -20.55 -9.32 -19.50
CA HIS A 245 -19.38 -8.72 -20.12
C HIS A 245 -18.19 -9.69 -20.03
N ILE A 246 -17.49 -9.87 -21.16
CA ILE A 246 -16.24 -10.63 -21.28
C ILE A 246 -15.21 -9.75 -21.97
#